data_429004b7b58e32de5725e9d327fe6339
#
_entry.id   429004b7b58e32de5725e9d327fe6339
#
_cell.length_a   1.000
_cell.length_b   1.000
_cell.length_c   1.000
_cell.angle_alpha   90.00
_cell.angle_beta   90.00
_cell.angle_gamma   90.00
#
_symmetry.space_group_name_H-M   'P 1'
#
loop_
_entity.id
_entity.type
_entity.pdbx_description
1 polymer ?
#
loop_
_entity_poly.entity_id
_entity_poly.type
_entity_poly.pdbx_seq_one_letter_code
_entity_poly.pdbx_strand_id
1 'polypeptide(L)'
;RNRTNTPILGDGQDVMPEVNRVLEQMRNFSEAIISGAWKGFTGKRIESIVNIGIGGSDLGPVMVTEALRPYWANVQPYFVSNVDGTHIAETLKKVDPETTLFIIASKTFTTQETMTNAESARAWFLEKTQNKGDVAKHFVAVSTNREAVSAFGIDPANMFVFWDWVGGRYSLWSSIGLSIACTIGYDNFV
;
A
#
# COMPACT_ATOMS: atom_id res chain seq x y z
N ARG A 1 5.10 -18.22 -6.04
CA ARG A 1 4.77 -18.16 -4.60
C ARG A 1 4.23 -19.50 -4.13
N ASN A 2 4.66 -19.96 -2.95
CA ASN A 2 4.08 -21.14 -2.33
C ASN A 2 2.67 -20.80 -1.80
N ARG A 3 1.69 -21.63 -2.16
CA ARG A 3 0.28 -21.50 -1.75
C ARG A 3 -0.17 -22.65 -0.86
N THR A 4 0.77 -23.48 -0.42
CA THR A 4 0.47 -24.62 0.45
C THR A 4 0.58 -24.23 1.92
N ASN A 5 -0.05 -25.00 2.79
CA ASN A 5 0.15 -24.92 4.23
C ASN A 5 1.33 -25.81 4.68
N THR A 6 2.14 -26.31 3.74
CA THR A 6 3.34 -27.07 4.07
C THR A 6 4.31 -26.17 4.82
N PRO A 7 4.80 -26.57 5.99
CA PRO A 7 5.75 -25.78 6.76
C PRO A 7 7.00 -25.42 5.96
N ILE A 8 7.38 -24.16 6.02
CA ILE A 8 8.66 -23.65 5.49
C ILE A 8 9.41 -23.04 6.66
N LEU A 9 10.57 -23.61 6.97
CA LEU A 9 11.36 -23.14 8.09
C LEU A 9 12.28 -21.98 7.68
N GLY A 10 12.13 -20.85 8.36
CA GLY A 10 13.07 -19.75 8.38
C GLY A 10 13.62 -19.61 9.80
N ASP A 11 14.94 -19.69 9.97
CA ASP A 11 15.60 -19.64 11.27
C ASP A 11 15.01 -20.63 12.30
N GLY A 12 14.63 -21.82 11.83
CA GLY A 12 14.06 -22.89 12.65
C GLY A 12 12.58 -22.75 13.01
N GLN A 13 11.90 -21.69 12.53
CA GLN A 13 10.47 -21.46 12.75
C GLN A 13 9.68 -21.61 11.46
N ASP A 14 8.47 -22.14 11.54
CA ASP A 14 7.56 -22.17 10.41
C ASP A 14 7.02 -20.75 10.12
N VAL A 15 7.37 -20.21 8.95
CA VAL A 15 6.98 -18.85 8.54
C VAL A 15 5.62 -18.82 7.85
N MET A 16 5.06 -19.95 7.44
CA MET A 16 3.83 -20.00 6.63
C MET A 16 2.59 -19.47 7.34
N PRO A 17 2.36 -19.68 8.64
CA PRO A 17 1.21 -19.11 9.34
C PRO A 17 1.16 -17.59 9.25
N GLU A 18 2.28 -16.92 9.47
CA GLU A 18 2.35 -15.46 9.37
C GLU A 18 2.22 -14.96 7.92
N VAL A 19 2.82 -15.64 6.96
CA VAL A 19 2.67 -15.35 5.53
C VAL A 19 1.20 -15.44 5.12
N ASN A 20 0.52 -16.51 5.49
CA ASN A 20 -0.89 -16.73 5.16
C ASN A 20 -1.79 -15.68 5.85
N ARG A 21 -1.50 -15.30 7.09
CA ARG A 21 -2.22 -14.24 7.80
C ARG A 21 -2.12 -12.90 7.06
N VAL A 22 -0.94 -12.52 6.59
CA VAL A 22 -0.77 -11.27 5.82
C VAL A 22 -1.46 -11.34 4.47
N LEU A 23 -1.43 -12.49 3.81
CA LEU A 23 -2.14 -12.68 2.54
C LEU A 23 -3.65 -12.57 2.71
N GLU A 24 -4.20 -13.09 3.79
CA GLU A 24 -5.62 -12.97 4.11
C GLU A 24 -5.98 -11.52 4.48
N GLN A 25 -5.12 -10.80 5.20
CA GLN A 25 -5.28 -9.37 5.44
C GLN A 25 -5.33 -8.58 4.13
N MET A 26 -4.44 -8.88 3.19
CA MET A 26 -4.44 -8.26 1.85
C MET A 26 -5.72 -8.57 1.08
N ARG A 27 -6.20 -9.83 1.13
CA ARG A 27 -7.47 -10.23 0.50
C ARG A 27 -8.61 -9.37 1.02
N ASN A 28 -8.83 -9.41 2.32
CA ASN A 28 -9.95 -8.72 2.96
C ASN A 28 -9.91 -7.20 2.70
N PHE A 29 -8.71 -6.61 2.74
CA PHE A 29 -8.53 -5.20 2.48
C PHE A 29 -8.80 -4.82 1.01
N SER A 30 -8.22 -5.55 0.07
CA SER A 30 -8.42 -5.28 -1.37
C SER A 30 -9.87 -5.49 -1.80
N GLU A 31 -10.55 -6.49 -1.27
CA GLU A 31 -11.98 -6.70 -1.49
C GLU A 31 -12.82 -5.56 -0.90
N ALA A 32 -12.47 -5.04 0.28
CA ALA A 32 -13.15 -3.90 0.88
C ALA A 32 -12.97 -2.60 0.06
N ILE A 33 -11.79 -2.40 -0.52
CA ILE A 33 -11.51 -1.27 -1.43
C ILE A 33 -12.34 -1.40 -2.71
N ILE A 34 -12.27 -2.53 -3.40
CA ILE A 34 -12.92 -2.76 -4.70
C ILE A 34 -14.44 -2.75 -4.58
N SER A 35 -14.99 -3.39 -3.55
CA SER A 35 -16.44 -3.38 -3.30
C SER A 35 -16.95 -2.00 -2.84
N GLY A 36 -16.06 -1.12 -2.38
CA GLY A 36 -16.42 0.16 -1.78
C GLY A 36 -16.93 0.03 -0.35
N ALA A 37 -16.68 -1.09 0.33
CA ALA A 37 -16.95 -1.24 1.77
C ALA A 37 -16.02 -0.36 2.61
N TRP A 38 -14.76 -0.21 2.19
CA TRP A 38 -13.86 0.78 2.77
C TRP A 38 -14.27 2.18 2.33
N LYS A 39 -14.43 3.07 3.28
CA LYS A 39 -14.89 4.44 3.04
C LYS A 39 -13.84 5.46 3.46
N GLY A 40 -13.72 6.53 2.67
CA GLY A 40 -13.00 7.73 3.07
C GLY A 40 -13.69 8.48 4.21
N PHE A 41 -13.09 9.59 4.64
CA PHE A 41 -13.57 10.37 5.78
C PHE A 41 -14.96 10.99 5.57
N THR A 42 -15.37 11.23 4.32
CA THR A 42 -16.70 11.72 3.96
C THR A 42 -17.74 10.61 3.73
N GLY A 43 -17.35 9.35 3.88
CA GLY A 43 -18.21 8.19 3.59
C GLY A 43 -18.27 7.80 2.10
N LYS A 44 -17.52 8.48 1.24
CA LYS A 44 -17.37 8.09 -0.18
C LYS A 44 -16.48 6.84 -0.29
N ARG A 45 -16.67 6.07 -1.36
CA ARG A 45 -15.77 4.94 -1.70
C ARG A 45 -14.41 5.45 -2.13
N ILE A 46 -13.40 4.61 -2.03
CA ILE A 46 -12.09 4.89 -2.62
C ILE A 46 -12.16 4.65 -4.13
N GLU A 47 -11.67 5.63 -4.89
CA GLU A 47 -11.64 5.63 -6.35
C GLU A 47 -10.20 5.69 -6.90
N SER A 48 -9.27 6.19 -6.08
CA SER A 48 -7.86 6.32 -6.45
C SER A 48 -6.96 5.71 -5.39
N ILE A 49 -5.88 5.05 -5.83
CA ILE A 49 -4.79 4.58 -4.98
C ILE A 49 -3.50 5.26 -5.42
N VAL A 50 -2.77 5.83 -4.48
CA VAL A 50 -1.43 6.38 -4.70
C VAL A 50 -0.43 5.53 -3.92
N ASN A 51 0.36 4.72 -4.63
CA ASN A 51 1.46 3.94 -4.03
C ASN A 51 2.70 4.81 -3.98
N ILE A 52 3.22 5.05 -2.79
CA ILE A 52 4.45 5.82 -2.57
C ILE A 52 5.54 4.86 -2.10
N GLY A 53 6.54 4.64 -2.94
CA GLY A 53 7.63 3.72 -2.67
C GLY A 53 8.74 3.88 -3.70
N ILE A 54 9.93 3.32 -3.46
CA ILE A 54 11.07 3.40 -4.38
C ILE A 54 11.70 2.03 -4.59
N GLY A 55 12.34 1.81 -5.71
CA GLY A 55 13.03 0.57 -6.04
C GLY A 55 12.07 -0.63 -6.07
N GLY A 56 12.31 -1.64 -5.24
CA GLY A 56 11.45 -2.83 -5.17
C GLY A 56 10.02 -2.56 -4.72
N SER A 57 9.78 -1.46 -4.00
CA SER A 57 8.45 -1.04 -3.56
C SER A 57 7.67 -0.24 -4.63
N ASP A 58 8.28 0.01 -5.79
CA ASP A 58 7.71 0.75 -6.90
C ASP A 58 7.71 -0.05 -8.20
N LEU A 59 8.89 -0.45 -8.69
CA LEU A 59 9.09 -0.98 -10.05
C LEU A 59 8.24 -2.23 -10.35
N GLY A 60 8.22 -3.19 -9.44
CA GLY A 60 7.41 -4.41 -9.60
C GLY A 60 5.91 -4.10 -9.62
N PRO A 61 5.38 -3.38 -8.60
CA PRO A 61 4.00 -2.92 -8.59
C PRO A 61 3.57 -2.14 -9.84
N VAL A 62 4.35 -1.15 -10.29
CA VAL A 62 4.05 -0.40 -11.53
C VAL A 62 3.98 -1.33 -12.73
N MET A 63 5.03 -2.11 -12.94
CA MET A 63 5.15 -3.01 -14.10
C MET A 63 3.96 -3.96 -14.20
N VAL A 64 3.62 -4.64 -13.10
CA VAL A 64 2.53 -5.64 -13.11
C VAL A 64 1.18 -4.96 -13.24
N THR A 65 0.96 -3.86 -12.54
CA THR A 65 -0.31 -3.12 -12.63
C THR A 65 -0.56 -2.64 -14.06
N GLU A 66 0.44 -2.06 -14.73
CA GLU A 66 0.32 -1.61 -16.12
C GLU A 66 0.13 -2.77 -17.10
N ALA A 67 0.89 -3.87 -16.94
CA ALA A 67 0.78 -5.05 -17.78
C ALA A 67 -0.61 -5.70 -17.69
N LEU A 68 -1.25 -5.62 -16.52
CA LEU A 68 -2.56 -6.21 -16.25
C LEU A 68 -3.69 -5.17 -16.31
N ARG A 69 -3.51 -4.05 -17.00
CA ARG A 69 -4.52 -3.00 -17.17
C ARG A 69 -5.92 -3.50 -17.60
N PRO A 70 -6.07 -4.50 -18.47
CA PRO A 70 -7.39 -5.07 -18.81
C PRO A 70 -8.16 -5.66 -17.63
N TYR A 71 -7.47 -5.96 -16.51
CA TYR A 71 -8.06 -6.53 -15.28
C TYR A 71 -8.31 -5.48 -14.19
N TRP A 72 -8.06 -4.20 -14.47
CA TRP A 72 -8.33 -3.17 -13.47
C TRP A 72 -9.81 -3.18 -13.09
N ALA A 73 -10.03 -3.16 -11.79
CA ALA A 73 -11.34 -2.89 -11.22
C ALA A 73 -11.68 -1.38 -11.36
N ASN A 74 -12.59 -0.91 -10.56
CA ASN A 74 -13.03 0.48 -10.57
C ASN A 74 -12.19 1.41 -9.66
N VAL A 75 -10.89 1.16 -9.58
CA VAL A 75 -9.93 1.93 -8.79
C VAL A 75 -8.77 2.33 -9.69
N GLN A 76 -8.47 3.63 -9.74
CA GLN A 76 -7.39 4.18 -10.55
C GLN A 76 -6.06 4.18 -9.76
N PRO A 77 -5.03 3.44 -10.18
CA PRO A 77 -3.74 3.44 -9.51
C PRO A 77 -2.85 4.59 -10.00
N TYR A 78 -2.07 5.13 -9.08
CA TYR A 78 -0.96 6.05 -9.30
C TYR A 78 0.25 5.59 -8.51
N PHE A 79 1.44 5.88 -9.02
CA PHE A 79 2.70 5.50 -8.39
C PHE A 79 3.61 6.71 -8.28
N VAL A 80 4.18 6.93 -7.10
CA VAL A 80 5.13 8.02 -6.83
C VAL A 80 6.39 7.41 -6.24
N SER A 81 7.53 7.64 -6.89
CA SER A 81 8.78 6.94 -6.62
C SER A 81 9.87 7.90 -6.11
N ASN A 82 10.55 8.60 -7.02
CA ASN A 82 11.68 9.45 -6.65
C ASN A 82 11.26 10.69 -5.86
N VAL A 83 12.22 11.28 -5.15
CA VAL A 83 12.06 12.57 -4.45
C VAL A 83 12.09 13.72 -5.48
N ASP A 84 11.02 13.78 -6.26
CA ASP A 84 10.79 14.82 -7.26
C ASP A 84 9.47 15.54 -6.93
N GLY A 85 9.58 16.81 -6.53
CA GLY A 85 8.42 17.62 -6.16
C GLY A 85 7.40 17.75 -7.28
N THR A 86 7.81 17.69 -8.55
CA THR A 86 6.91 17.70 -9.70
C THR A 86 6.08 16.41 -9.75
N HIS A 87 6.70 15.25 -9.52
CA HIS A 87 6.01 13.96 -9.60
C HIS A 87 4.87 13.86 -8.60
N ILE A 88 5.14 14.17 -7.33
CA ILE A 88 4.08 14.12 -6.29
C ILE A 88 3.03 15.22 -6.54
N ALA A 89 3.43 16.46 -6.87
CA ALA A 89 2.50 17.56 -7.09
C ALA A 89 1.56 17.29 -8.27
N GLU A 90 2.06 16.79 -9.40
CA GLU A 90 1.24 16.45 -10.58
C GLU A 90 0.34 15.23 -10.31
N THR A 91 0.75 14.31 -9.43
CA THR A 91 -0.12 13.21 -9.01
C THR A 91 -1.26 13.71 -8.13
N LEU A 92 -0.98 14.57 -7.15
CA LEU A 92 -2.00 15.12 -6.25
C LEU A 92 -3.05 15.99 -6.95
N LYS A 93 -2.71 16.60 -8.10
CA LYS A 93 -3.70 17.31 -8.95
C LYS A 93 -4.74 16.41 -9.62
N LYS A 94 -4.43 15.11 -9.77
CA LYS A 94 -5.28 14.13 -10.48
C LYS A 94 -6.23 13.38 -9.56
N VAL A 95 -6.09 13.55 -8.25
CA VAL A 95 -6.83 12.77 -7.24
C VAL A 95 -7.63 13.67 -6.31
N ASP A 96 -8.72 13.12 -5.79
CA ASP A 96 -9.59 13.78 -4.81
C ASP A 96 -9.26 13.26 -3.40
N PRO A 97 -8.95 14.12 -2.41
CA PRO A 97 -8.65 13.70 -1.04
C PRO A 97 -9.77 12.89 -0.39
N GLU A 98 -11.03 13.08 -0.78
CA GLU A 98 -12.16 12.34 -0.20
C GLU A 98 -12.22 10.88 -0.66
N THR A 99 -11.61 10.56 -1.82
CA THR A 99 -11.71 9.24 -2.47
C THR A 99 -10.36 8.59 -2.74
N THR A 100 -9.26 9.15 -2.18
CA THR A 100 -7.91 8.65 -2.41
C THR A 100 -7.37 7.87 -1.23
N LEU A 101 -6.78 6.71 -1.49
CA LEU A 101 -6.00 5.91 -0.54
C LEU A 101 -4.51 6.03 -0.87
N PHE A 102 -3.69 6.32 0.12
CA PHE A 102 -2.23 6.33 0.02
C PHE A 102 -1.66 5.05 0.63
N ILE A 103 -0.84 4.32 -0.13
CA ILE A 103 -0.09 3.15 0.33
C ILE A 103 1.37 3.57 0.46
N ILE A 104 1.87 3.65 1.70
CA ILE A 104 3.26 4.02 1.97
C ILE A 104 4.08 2.74 2.08
N ALA A 105 4.85 2.43 1.03
CA ALA A 105 5.62 1.20 0.91
C ALA A 105 7.11 1.45 1.21
N SER A 106 7.51 1.23 2.46
CA SER A 106 8.89 1.38 2.91
C SER A 106 9.19 0.38 4.03
N LYS A 107 10.19 -0.50 3.84
CA LYS A 107 10.55 -1.53 4.83
C LYS A 107 10.80 -0.94 6.20
N THR A 108 11.70 0.02 6.29
CA THR A 108 12.10 0.66 7.54
C THR A 108 11.24 1.84 7.94
N PHE A 109 10.41 2.33 7.02
CA PHE A 109 9.64 3.57 7.15
C PHE A 109 10.52 4.80 7.42
N THR A 110 11.76 4.77 6.87
CA THR A 110 12.79 5.81 7.04
C THR A 110 13.47 6.19 5.71
N THR A 111 13.10 5.54 4.60
CA THR A 111 13.66 5.84 3.28
C THR A 111 13.31 7.27 2.91
N GLN A 112 14.32 8.12 2.75
CA GLN A 112 14.16 9.57 2.62
C GLN A 112 13.19 9.97 1.49
N GLU A 113 13.35 9.39 0.31
CA GLU A 113 12.50 9.67 -0.86
C GLU A 113 11.04 9.33 -0.60
N THR A 114 10.80 8.15 -0.03
CA THR A 114 9.44 7.69 0.30
C THR A 114 8.81 8.56 1.37
N MET A 115 9.55 8.88 2.43
CA MET A 115 9.00 9.67 3.54
C MET A 115 8.76 11.13 3.14
N THR A 116 9.64 11.74 2.33
CA THR A 116 9.42 13.10 1.82
C THR A 116 8.13 13.19 0.97
N ASN A 117 7.91 12.21 0.10
CA ASN A 117 6.68 12.14 -0.69
C ASN A 117 5.45 11.84 0.18
N ALA A 118 5.58 10.94 1.16
CA ALA A 118 4.49 10.58 2.07
C ALA A 118 4.06 11.76 2.94
N GLU A 119 5.01 12.52 3.49
CA GLU A 119 4.72 13.74 4.27
C GLU A 119 4.09 14.84 3.41
N SER A 120 4.52 14.99 2.16
CA SER A 120 3.90 15.91 1.20
C SER A 120 2.45 15.53 0.91
N ALA A 121 2.18 14.25 0.66
CA ALA A 121 0.82 13.74 0.47
C ALA A 121 -0.04 13.94 1.72
N ARG A 122 0.53 13.66 2.91
CA ARG A 122 -0.16 13.83 4.19
C ARG A 122 -0.48 15.30 4.47
N ALA A 123 0.45 16.21 4.22
CA ALA A 123 0.22 17.66 4.38
C ALA A 123 -0.92 18.12 3.47
N TRP A 124 -0.85 17.78 2.17
CA TRP A 124 -1.91 18.07 1.20
C TRP A 124 -3.28 17.51 1.64
N PHE A 125 -3.32 16.28 2.13
CA PHE A 125 -4.55 15.65 2.62
C PHE A 125 -5.11 16.41 3.83
N LEU A 126 -4.27 16.75 4.81
CA LEU A 126 -4.67 17.45 6.04
C LEU A 126 -5.15 18.89 5.78
N GLU A 127 -4.64 19.57 4.75
CA GLU A 127 -5.16 20.86 4.31
C GLU A 127 -6.64 20.79 3.89
N LYS A 128 -7.07 19.63 3.40
CA LYS A 128 -8.45 19.40 2.93
C LYS A 128 -9.38 18.93 4.05
N THR A 129 -8.93 17.97 4.87
CA THR A 129 -9.79 17.41 5.93
C THR A 129 -9.79 18.25 7.21
N GLN A 130 -8.66 18.92 7.51
CA GLN A 130 -8.42 19.64 8.76
C GLN A 130 -8.53 18.76 10.03
N ASN A 131 -8.59 17.44 9.88
CA ASN A 131 -8.72 16.47 10.96
C ASN A 131 -7.67 15.37 10.87
N LYS A 132 -6.74 15.33 11.83
CA LYS A 132 -5.68 14.34 11.89
C LYS A 132 -6.18 12.90 12.02
N GLY A 133 -7.34 12.68 12.63
CA GLY A 133 -7.93 11.36 12.77
C GLY A 133 -8.34 10.70 11.44
N ASP A 134 -8.52 11.49 10.38
CA ASP A 134 -8.91 10.98 9.08
C ASP A 134 -7.75 10.31 8.33
N VAL A 135 -6.49 10.52 8.75
CA VAL A 135 -5.32 9.83 8.19
C VAL A 135 -5.50 8.31 8.23
N ALA A 136 -6.05 7.77 9.31
CA ALA A 136 -6.29 6.34 9.46
C ALA A 136 -7.23 5.73 8.40
N LYS A 137 -8.06 6.56 7.74
CA LYS A 137 -8.99 6.10 6.69
C LYS A 137 -8.40 6.19 5.28
N HIS A 138 -7.32 6.95 5.12
CA HIS A 138 -6.75 7.28 3.81
C HIS A 138 -5.29 6.90 3.65
N PHE A 139 -4.62 6.46 4.72
CA PHE A 139 -3.23 6.03 4.68
C PHE A 139 -3.08 4.65 5.28
N VAL A 140 -2.39 3.78 4.55
CA VAL A 140 -1.98 2.46 5.00
C VAL A 140 -0.49 2.28 4.76
N ALA A 141 0.15 1.39 5.50
CA ALA A 141 1.58 1.16 5.40
C ALA A 141 1.91 -0.28 5.00
N VAL A 142 2.91 -0.42 4.15
CA VAL A 142 3.60 -1.68 3.89
C VAL A 142 5.00 -1.55 4.47
N SER A 143 5.22 -2.11 5.66
CA SER A 143 6.43 -1.84 6.45
C SER A 143 6.71 -2.94 7.47
N THR A 144 7.91 -2.89 8.07
CA THR A 144 8.29 -3.69 9.26
C THR A 144 8.32 -2.81 10.53
N ASN A 145 8.27 -1.50 10.40
CA ASN A 145 8.46 -0.54 11.50
C ASN A 145 7.13 0.00 12.04
N ARG A 146 6.54 -0.74 12.97
CA ARG A 146 5.25 -0.41 13.59
C ARG A 146 5.26 0.94 14.33
N GLU A 147 6.36 1.27 15.00
CA GLU A 147 6.48 2.50 15.78
C GLU A 147 6.45 3.72 14.87
N ALA A 148 7.26 3.74 13.81
CA ALA A 148 7.30 4.84 12.85
C ALA A 148 5.96 4.99 12.10
N VAL A 149 5.31 3.88 11.74
CA VAL A 149 3.97 3.87 11.11
C VAL A 149 2.94 4.52 12.03
N SER A 150 2.94 4.17 13.32
CA SER A 150 2.03 4.78 14.32
C SER A 150 2.31 6.26 14.51
N ALA A 151 3.59 6.66 14.59
CA ALA A 151 4.01 8.07 14.73
C ALA A 151 3.58 8.91 13.52
N PHE A 152 3.54 8.35 12.32
CA PHE A 152 3.02 9.00 11.11
C PHE A 152 1.50 9.28 11.19
N GLY A 153 0.77 8.54 12.01
CA GLY A 153 -0.69 8.64 12.18
C GLY A 153 -1.49 7.55 11.46
N ILE A 154 -0.81 6.53 10.93
CA ILE A 154 -1.45 5.35 10.35
C ILE A 154 -1.83 4.40 11.48
N ASP A 155 -3.05 3.88 11.44
CA ASP A 155 -3.49 2.84 12.37
C ASP A 155 -2.64 1.58 12.16
N PRO A 156 -1.99 1.03 13.19
CA PRO A 156 -1.25 -0.22 13.08
C PRO A 156 -2.05 -1.42 12.58
N ALA A 157 -3.37 -1.40 12.68
CA ALA A 157 -4.24 -2.39 12.06
C ALA A 157 -4.21 -2.33 10.53
N ASN A 158 -3.87 -1.17 9.97
CA ASN A 158 -3.74 -0.90 8.54
C ASN A 158 -2.28 -1.01 8.07
N MET A 159 -1.44 -1.70 8.82
CA MET A 159 -0.06 -2.01 8.46
C MET A 159 0.03 -3.45 7.94
N PHE A 160 0.56 -3.59 6.73
CA PHE A 160 0.81 -4.86 6.06
C PHE A 160 2.29 -5.20 6.19
N VAL A 161 2.58 -6.17 7.03
CA VAL A 161 3.97 -6.55 7.33
C VAL A 161 4.57 -7.43 6.24
N PHE A 162 5.89 -7.42 6.15
CA PHE A 162 6.70 -8.40 5.44
C PHE A 162 8.00 -8.59 6.24
N TRP A 163 8.93 -9.40 5.77
CA TRP A 163 10.05 -9.87 6.58
C TRP A 163 11.38 -9.46 5.97
N ASP A 164 12.48 -9.58 6.76
CA ASP A 164 13.81 -9.19 6.31
C ASP A 164 14.33 -10.01 5.13
N TRP A 165 13.86 -11.23 5.00
CA TRP A 165 14.15 -12.10 3.87
C TRP A 165 13.35 -11.75 2.59
N VAL A 166 12.45 -10.76 2.65
CA VAL A 166 11.73 -10.21 1.50
C VAL A 166 12.37 -8.89 1.07
N GLY A 167 12.72 -8.75 -0.20
CA GLY A 167 13.26 -7.48 -0.69
C GLY A 167 13.53 -7.46 -2.20
N GLY A 168 13.91 -6.27 -2.68
CA GLY A 168 14.25 -6.02 -4.07
C GLY A 168 13.10 -6.37 -5.05
N ARG A 169 13.46 -6.79 -6.25
CA ARG A 169 12.51 -7.14 -7.32
C ARG A 169 11.62 -8.35 -7.02
N TYR A 170 12.00 -9.18 -6.06
CA TYR A 170 11.20 -10.35 -5.66
C TYR A 170 10.11 -10.03 -4.62
N SER A 171 10.09 -8.80 -4.11
CA SER A 171 9.14 -8.38 -3.07
C SER A 171 7.70 -8.22 -3.57
N LEU A 172 7.47 -8.09 -4.86
CA LEU A 172 6.14 -7.87 -5.42
C LEU A 172 5.11 -8.97 -5.07
N TRP A 173 5.59 -10.18 -4.76
CA TRP A 173 4.75 -11.32 -4.33
C TRP A 173 4.33 -11.27 -2.86
N SER A 174 4.88 -10.35 -2.10
CA SER A 174 4.57 -10.10 -0.68
C SER A 174 3.50 -9.01 -0.53
N SER A 175 3.38 -8.44 0.68
CA SER A 175 2.54 -7.27 0.93
C SER A 175 2.92 -6.03 0.10
N ILE A 176 4.12 -5.98 -0.47
CA ILE A 176 4.52 -4.94 -1.45
C ILE A 176 3.55 -4.91 -2.66
N GLY A 177 2.94 -6.05 -3.01
CA GLY A 177 1.93 -6.15 -4.06
C GLY A 177 0.53 -5.69 -3.66
N LEU A 178 0.35 -5.03 -2.51
CA LEU A 178 -0.96 -4.57 -2.05
C LEU A 178 -1.64 -3.65 -3.06
N SER A 179 -0.91 -2.72 -3.67
CA SER A 179 -1.44 -1.83 -4.71
C SER A 179 -1.94 -2.60 -5.93
N ILE A 180 -1.25 -3.68 -6.31
CA ILE A 180 -1.68 -4.58 -7.38
C ILE A 180 -3.01 -5.24 -6.99
N ALA A 181 -3.06 -5.88 -5.82
CA ALA A 181 -4.26 -6.57 -5.34
C ALA A 181 -5.48 -5.64 -5.25
N CYS A 182 -5.29 -4.40 -4.79
CA CYS A 182 -6.35 -3.40 -4.74
C CYS A 182 -6.78 -2.88 -6.11
N THR A 183 -5.96 -3.06 -7.15
CA THR A 183 -6.27 -2.59 -8.51
C THR A 183 -6.91 -3.66 -9.38
N ILE A 184 -6.34 -4.88 -9.39
CA ILE A 184 -6.81 -5.97 -10.26
C ILE A 184 -7.63 -7.04 -9.54
N GLY A 185 -7.81 -6.92 -8.24
CA GLY A 185 -8.43 -7.92 -7.38
C GLY A 185 -7.43 -8.97 -6.86
N TYR A 186 -7.72 -9.46 -5.66
CA TYR A 186 -6.82 -10.42 -4.99
C TYR A 186 -6.68 -11.73 -5.77
N ASP A 187 -7.76 -12.25 -6.35
CA ASP A 187 -7.74 -13.51 -7.09
C ASP A 187 -6.88 -13.44 -8.36
N ASN A 188 -6.79 -12.28 -8.99
CA ASN A 188 -5.88 -12.05 -10.12
C ASN A 188 -4.42 -11.80 -9.66
N PHE A 189 -4.23 -11.34 -8.43
CA PHE A 189 -2.90 -11.13 -7.84
C PHE A 189 -2.22 -12.45 -7.43
N VAL A 190 -2.95 -13.47 -7.01
CA VAL A 190 -2.41 -14.74 -6.49
C VAL A 190 -2.16 -15.82 -7.59
#